data_dc4ff5b8c124eba9042cfde9e2e9c735
#
_entry.id   dc4ff5b8c124eba9042cfde9e2e9c735
#
_cell.length_a   1.000
_cell.length_b   1.000
_cell.length_c   1.000
_cell.angle_alpha   90.00
_cell.angle_beta   90.00
_cell.angle_gamma   90.00
#
_symmetry.space_group_name_H-M   'P 1'
#
loop_
_entity.id
_entity.type
_entity.pdbx_description
1 polymer ?
#
loop_
_entity_poly.entity_id
_entity_poly.type
_entity_poly.pdbx_seq_one_letter_code
_entity_poly.pdbx_strand_id
1 'polypeptide(L)'
;MKNTLLILFLFLFAPITYSQESFYPTKDNNTRFIIDGIISDDEWNNAIEVDLDYEVNPGNNISPKEKTKVFIVYSDTHLYIGFKAYANPKEVRASIRSRDDLGMISDDFIVVAFDTYGDSRNNYLLLANAFGSQLDARAVNAITDEDRYDINFNVDFETKGNIVSDGFEIEFKIPFASLPFPNGNNQEWNFNFRRNSFRNGVPIELRSQPFDRTAPCQICQTTDKLILKDIKIEKRIEFLPYVAGNVTGKKETILDQINYEKFNPNLGLGINLELSKNSTLELTLNPDFSQVEADVTQIDVNSSVALEYPERRPYFNRGTDIVQYTTGAFYSRSINNPLISTKLISQGKKERVFFLTALDQNSVYQIAGEDRSYLGQGDESFVNVLRYQRLINKNSRLGLLTTNRYYKNGGYGNLLGTDGWFLLSDKLRFTYEVFLNFNKEPNADWIDSNDNIFGRTVTLDNQTFTGKSINIQLYRNTEKWMSYLTYRDFSPNFQADVGFIVKNNRKWGTLYHAYQTFPNKPALQYFSIGTKADILYTYE
;
A
#
# COMPACT_ATOMS: atom_id res chain seq x y z
N MET A 1 -48.90 20.75 -38.84
CA MET A 1 -47.57 20.30 -39.26
C MET A 1 -46.57 21.34 -38.79
N LYS A 2 -45.92 21.15 -37.67
CA LYS A 2 -44.83 21.99 -37.18
C LYS A 2 -43.60 21.10 -37.05
N ASN A 3 -42.65 21.25 -37.93
CA ASN A 3 -41.34 20.59 -37.87
C ASN A 3 -40.48 21.29 -36.83
N THR A 4 -40.22 20.63 -35.72
CA THR A 4 -39.25 21.06 -34.72
C THR A 4 -37.91 20.48 -35.10
N LEU A 5 -37.02 21.34 -35.56
CA LEU A 5 -35.63 21.04 -35.91
C LEU A 5 -34.84 20.88 -34.61
N LEU A 6 -34.49 19.65 -34.25
CA LEU A 6 -33.63 19.34 -33.10
C LEU A 6 -32.18 19.54 -33.54
N ILE A 7 -31.58 20.68 -33.21
CA ILE A 7 -30.16 20.94 -33.45
C ILE A 7 -29.37 20.22 -32.34
N LEU A 8 -28.77 19.09 -32.69
CA LEU A 8 -27.86 18.33 -31.84
C LEU A 8 -26.50 19.07 -31.82
N PHE A 9 -26.23 19.84 -30.77
CA PHE A 9 -24.91 20.42 -30.51
C PHE A 9 -23.97 19.29 -30.07
N LEU A 10 -23.28 18.66 -31.01
CA LEU A 10 -22.13 17.82 -30.76
C LEU A 10 -20.96 18.74 -30.38
N PHE A 11 -20.76 18.95 -29.08
CA PHE A 11 -19.49 19.46 -28.56
C PHE A 11 -18.43 18.38 -28.79
N LEU A 12 -17.64 18.55 -29.82
CA LEU A 12 -16.37 17.86 -30.01
C LEU A 12 -15.40 18.34 -28.92
N PHE A 13 -15.50 17.74 -27.73
CA PHE A 13 -14.38 17.76 -26.81
C PHE A 13 -13.32 16.82 -27.41
N ALA A 14 -12.33 17.38 -28.08
CA ALA A 14 -11.11 16.65 -28.36
C ALA A 14 -10.46 16.36 -27.02
N PRO A 15 -10.31 15.08 -26.59
CA PRO A 15 -9.51 14.77 -25.43
C PRO A 15 -8.08 15.21 -25.73
N ILE A 16 -7.45 15.98 -24.85
CA ILE A 16 -6.02 16.20 -24.89
C ILE A 16 -5.42 14.84 -24.52
N THR A 17 -5.13 14.04 -25.53
CA THR A 17 -4.39 12.79 -25.35
C THR A 17 -2.93 13.16 -25.23
N TYR A 18 -2.39 13.14 -24.01
CA TYR A 18 -0.94 13.12 -23.82
C TYR A 18 -0.42 11.86 -24.51
N SER A 19 0.57 12.05 -25.39
CA SER A 19 1.20 10.94 -26.10
C SER A 19 1.97 10.10 -25.07
N GLN A 20 1.69 8.81 -24.99
CA GLN A 20 2.49 7.85 -24.27
C GLN A 20 3.81 7.69 -25.03
N GLU A 21 4.94 7.90 -24.36
CA GLU A 21 6.26 7.74 -24.93
C GLU A 21 6.85 6.37 -24.59
N SER A 22 7.71 5.85 -25.47
CA SER A 22 8.43 4.59 -25.26
C SER A 22 9.91 4.83 -25.34
N PHE A 23 10.61 4.46 -24.29
CA PHE A 23 12.05 4.62 -24.12
C PHE A 23 12.75 3.27 -24.23
N TYR A 24 13.85 3.24 -24.96
CA TYR A 24 14.63 2.03 -25.27
C TYR A 24 16.04 2.21 -24.70
N PRO A 25 16.27 1.97 -23.42
CA PRO A 25 17.58 2.12 -22.83
C PRO A 25 18.58 1.13 -23.45
N THR A 26 19.83 1.52 -23.46
CA THR A 26 20.90 0.68 -23.98
C THR A 26 21.18 -0.46 -23.01
N LYS A 27 21.37 -1.67 -23.53
CA LYS A 27 21.85 -2.81 -22.75
C LYS A 27 23.36 -2.82 -22.77
N ASP A 28 23.99 -2.67 -21.60
CA ASP A 28 25.43 -2.69 -21.43
C ASP A 28 25.82 -3.70 -20.34
N ASN A 29 26.51 -4.76 -20.76
CA ASN A 29 27.07 -5.78 -19.86
C ASN A 29 28.58 -5.61 -19.66
N ASN A 30 29.20 -4.66 -20.33
CA ASN A 30 30.65 -4.48 -20.35
C ASN A 30 31.10 -3.42 -19.35
N THR A 31 30.32 -2.36 -19.18
CA THR A 31 30.62 -1.29 -18.25
C THR A 31 30.41 -1.77 -16.80
N ARG A 32 31.43 -1.57 -15.98
CA ARG A 32 31.31 -1.77 -14.53
C ARG A 32 30.83 -0.47 -13.90
N PHE A 33 29.54 -0.38 -13.63
CA PHE A 33 28.97 0.74 -12.90
C PHE A 33 29.41 0.73 -11.43
N ILE A 34 30.00 1.83 -10.97
CA ILE A 34 30.39 2.06 -9.58
C ILE A 34 29.39 3.05 -9.01
N ILE A 35 28.63 2.63 -8.00
CA ILE A 35 27.63 3.49 -7.37
C ILE A 35 28.32 4.37 -6.32
N ASP A 36 28.87 5.49 -6.75
CA ASP A 36 29.60 6.45 -5.91
C ASP A 36 28.90 7.81 -5.79
N GLY A 37 27.84 8.03 -6.55
CA GLY A 37 27.01 9.24 -6.56
C GLY A 37 27.54 10.30 -7.52
N ILE A 38 28.39 9.92 -8.51
CA ILE A 38 28.93 10.80 -9.53
C ILE A 38 28.60 10.22 -10.92
N ILE A 39 27.93 10.99 -11.73
CA ILE A 39 27.58 10.58 -13.10
C ILE A 39 28.72 10.95 -14.03
N SER A 40 29.65 9.99 -14.20
CA SER A 40 30.83 10.16 -15.05
C SER A 40 30.51 9.84 -16.50
N ASP A 41 31.17 10.55 -17.42
CA ASP A 41 31.01 10.30 -18.86
C ASP A 41 31.48 8.90 -19.26
N ASP A 42 32.48 8.33 -18.55
CA ASP A 42 33.02 7.01 -18.84
C ASP A 42 32.03 5.88 -18.60
N GLU A 43 31.15 6.03 -17.62
CA GLU A 43 30.15 5.02 -17.25
C GLU A 43 28.80 5.24 -17.96
N TRP A 44 28.41 6.50 -18.14
CA TRP A 44 27.06 6.86 -18.57
C TRP A 44 26.95 7.29 -20.05
N ASN A 45 28.04 7.20 -20.85
CA ASN A 45 28.05 7.63 -22.26
C ASN A 45 27.07 6.89 -23.15
N ASN A 46 26.68 5.65 -22.81
CA ASN A 46 25.73 4.83 -23.55
C ASN A 46 24.29 4.94 -22.99
N ALA A 47 24.06 5.72 -21.94
CA ALA A 47 22.73 5.89 -21.34
C ALA A 47 21.81 6.72 -22.24
N ILE A 48 20.53 6.38 -22.24
CA ILE A 48 19.52 7.30 -22.78
C ILE A 48 19.24 8.40 -21.76
N GLU A 49 18.88 9.59 -22.25
CA GLU A 49 18.52 10.73 -21.42
C GLU A 49 16.99 10.92 -21.38
N VAL A 50 16.46 11.29 -20.21
CA VAL A 50 15.06 11.70 -19.99
C VAL A 50 15.11 12.98 -19.15
N ASP A 51 14.39 14.02 -19.57
CA ASP A 51 14.29 15.26 -18.82
C ASP A 51 13.05 15.28 -17.89
N LEU A 52 13.12 15.98 -16.76
CA LEU A 52 11.97 16.31 -15.95
C LEU A 52 11.41 17.67 -16.38
N ASP A 53 10.56 17.67 -17.39
CA ASP A 53 10.09 18.87 -18.08
C ASP A 53 8.85 19.52 -17.48
N TYR A 54 8.25 18.88 -16.48
CA TYR A 54 6.97 19.33 -15.92
C TYR A 54 7.09 19.69 -14.44
N GLU A 55 7.00 20.99 -14.11
CA GLU A 55 6.73 21.42 -12.73
C GLU A 55 5.24 21.25 -12.47
N VAL A 56 4.90 20.28 -11.61
CA VAL A 56 3.52 19.93 -11.29
C VAL A 56 3.05 20.50 -9.95
N ASN A 57 3.99 20.96 -9.13
CA ASN A 57 3.74 21.67 -7.88
C ASN A 57 4.89 22.67 -7.62
N PRO A 58 4.60 23.95 -7.31
CA PRO A 58 3.32 24.63 -7.29
C PRO A 58 2.72 24.87 -8.68
N GLY A 59 3.53 24.72 -9.74
CA GLY A 59 3.12 24.83 -11.14
C GLY A 59 2.01 23.83 -11.51
N ASN A 60 1.43 24.01 -12.68
CA ASN A 60 0.47 23.08 -13.26
C ASN A 60 0.98 22.66 -14.64
N ASN A 61 1.94 21.72 -14.66
CA ASN A 61 2.63 21.24 -15.86
C ASN A 61 3.33 22.38 -16.64
N ILE A 62 3.94 23.31 -15.92
CA ILE A 62 4.77 24.36 -16.51
C ILE A 62 6.23 23.91 -16.64
N SER A 63 7.02 24.57 -17.47
CA SER A 63 8.44 24.31 -17.56
C SER A 63 9.15 24.63 -16.24
N PRO A 64 10.00 23.73 -15.72
CA PRO A 64 10.70 23.94 -14.48
C PRO A 64 11.80 25.00 -14.57
N LYS A 65 12.06 25.69 -13.48
CA LYS A 65 13.18 26.63 -13.36
C LYS A 65 14.52 25.92 -13.17
N GLU A 66 14.52 24.83 -12.40
CA GLU A 66 15.69 24.00 -12.15
C GLU A 66 15.59 22.75 -13.02
N LYS A 67 16.61 22.51 -13.85
CA LYS A 67 16.63 21.35 -14.74
C LYS A 67 17.00 20.08 -13.98
N THR A 68 16.53 18.94 -14.47
CA THR A 68 16.95 17.63 -13.99
C THR A 68 17.01 16.67 -15.16
N LYS A 69 18.17 16.05 -15.36
CA LYS A 69 18.41 15.00 -16.35
C LYS A 69 18.45 13.64 -15.68
N VAL A 70 17.91 12.65 -16.33
CA VAL A 70 17.92 11.26 -15.92
C VAL A 70 18.61 10.41 -16.97
N PHE A 71 19.54 9.59 -16.56
CA PHE A 71 20.31 8.68 -17.41
C PHE A 71 19.87 7.26 -17.11
N ILE A 72 19.58 6.45 -18.15
CA ILE A 72 19.07 5.08 -17.99
C ILE A 72 19.89 4.14 -18.87
N VAL A 73 20.40 3.09 -18.24
CA VAL A 73 21.09 1.97 -18.89
C VAL A 73 20.78 0.69 -18.11
N TYR A 74 20.90 -0.48 -18.72
CA TYR A 74 20.68 -1.74 -18.01
C TYR A 74 21.65 -2.83 -18.45
N SER A 75 21.86 -3.81 -17.58
CA SER A 75 22.60 -5.03 -17.87
C SER A 75 21.63 -6.23 -17.94
N ASP A 76 22.17 -7.42 -18.08
CA ASP A 76 21.39 -8.66 -17.96
C ASP A 76 20.55 -8.74 -16.67
N THR A 77 21.06 -8.20 -15.56
CA THR A 77 20.55 -8.44 -14.20
C THR A 77 20.14 -7.19 -13.44
N HIS A 78 20.59 -6.00 -13.88
CA HIS A 78 20.36 -4.75 -13.16
C HIS A 78 19.91 -3.62 -14.07
N LEU A 79 19.07 -2.75 -13.53
CA LEU A 79 18.76 -1.45 -14.09
C LEU A 79 19.56 -0.39 -13.34
N TYR A 80 20.24 0.51 -14.08
CA TYR A 80 21.00 1.64 -13.54
C TYR A 80 20.31 2.93 -13.94
N ILE A 81 20.14 3.84 -12.98
CA ILE A 81 19.50 5.14 -13.20
C ILE A 81 20.31 6.20 -12.50
N GLY A 82 20.77 7.20 -13.25
CA GLY A 82 21.53 8.35 -12.76
C GLY A 82 20.71 9.64 -12.86
N PHE A 83 20.82 10.53 -11.88
CA PHE A 83 20.16 11.83 -11.87
C PHE A 83 21.17 12.96 -11.70
N LYS A 84 21.17 13.92 -12.64
CA LYS A 84 21.82 15.23 -12.50
C LYS A 84 20.75 16.28 -12.22
N ALA A 85 20.64 16.70 -10.97
CA ALA A 85 19.65 17.66 -10.49
C ALA A 85 20.30 19.03 -10.29
N TYR A 86 20.16 19.91 -11.29
CA TYR A 86 20.77 21.25 -11.24
C TYR A 86 20.05 22.13 -10.21
N ALA A 87 20.83 22.78 -9.36
CA ALA A 87 20.38 23.68 -8.32
C ALA A 87 21.53 24.53 -7.78
N ASN A 88 21.23 25.56 -6.99
CA ASN A 88 22.23 26.16 -6.14
C ASN A 88 22.61 25.17 -5.01
N PRO A 89 23.87 24.68 -4.93
CA PRO A 89 24.27 23.67 -3.95
C PRO A 89 24.02 24.11 -2.48
N LYS A 90 24.05 25.41 -2.21
CA LYS A 90 23.78 25.96 -0.86
C LYS A 90 22.32 25.88 -0.45
N GLU A 91 21.41 25.67 -1.40
CA GLU A 91 19.98 25.56 -1.17
C GLU A 91 19.50 24.10 -1.17
N VAL A 92 20.36 23.14 -1.52
CA VAL A 92 20.06 21.72 -1.45
C VAL A 92 19.93 21.30 0.00
N ARG A 93 18.79 20.72 0.33
CA ARG A 93 18.47 20.23 1.67
C ARG A 93 18.64 18.72 1.70
N ALA A 94 19.54 18.23 2.51
CA ALA A 94 19.73 16.79 2.69
C ALA A 94 20.28 16.49 4.09
N SER A 95 19.88 15.35 4.63
CA SER A 95 20.41 14.80 5.88
C SER A 95 20.75 13.33 5.68
N ILE A 96 21.82 12.85 6.33
CA ILE A 96 22.08 11.42 6.38
C ILE A 96 21.03 10.78 7.28
N ARG A 97 20.30 9.82 6.74
CA ARG A 97 19.19 9.16 7.41
C ARG A 97 19.33 7.65 7.38
N SER A 98 18.74 6.97 8.34
CA SER A 98 18.55 5.53 8.24
C SER A 98 17.58 5.21 7.08
N ARG A 99 17.65 3.99 6.58
CA ARG A 99 16.69 3.50 5.59
C ARG A 99 15.27 3.60 6.17
N ASP A 100 14.31 3.98 5.31
CA ASP A 100 12.89 4.11 5.62
C ASP A 100 12.53 5.19 6.67
N ASP A 101 13.45 6.13 6.93
CA ASP A 101 13.14 7.32 7.73
C ASP A 101 12.26 8.29 6.93
N LEU A 102 10.99 8.41 7.32
CA LEU A 102 10.02 9.31 6.70
C LEU A 102 10.42 10.80 6.78
N GLY A 103 11.35 11.18 7.66
CA GLY A 103 11.91 12.52 7.68
C GLY A 103 12.57 12.92 6.35
N MET A 104 12.91 11.94 5.49
CA MET A 104 13.49 12.17 4.15
C MET A 104 12.57 12.99 3.23
N ILE A 105 11.25 12.95 3.40
CA ILE A 105 10.31 13.78 2.62
C ILE A 105 10.49 15.29 2.83
N SER A 106 11.26 15.71 3.84
CA SER A 106 11.63 17.12 4.09
C SER A 106 12.95 17.54 3.45
N ASP A 107 13.67 16.60 2.84
CA ASP A 107 14.91 16.82 2.09
C ASP A 107 14.63 17.09 0.60
N ASP A 108 15.65 17.46 -0.16
CA ASP A 108 15.63 17.37 -1.63
C ASP A 108 15.85 15.89 -2.00
N PHE A 109 14.90 15.27 -2.72
CA PHE A 109 14.96 13.85 -3.05
C PHE A 109 14.41 13.55 -4.44
N ILE A 110 14.84 12.42 -4.95
CA ILE A 110 14.41 11.84 -6.23
C ILE A 110 13.47 10.67 -5.96
N VAL A 111 12.51 10.44 -6.85
CA VAL A 111 11.63 9.28 -6.86
C VAL A 111 11.71 8.59 -8.22
N VAL A 112 12.03 7.32 -8.19
CA VAL A 112 11.88 6.39 -9.31
C VAL A 112 10.59 5.60 -9.08
N ALA A 113 9.62 5.72 -9.96
CA ALA A 113 8.33 5.03 -9.86
C ALA A 113 8.16 4.07 -11.02
N PHE A 114 7.86 2.79 -10.73
CA PHE A 114 7.60 1.76 -11.72
C PHE A 114 6.24 1.09 -11.53
N ASP A 115 5.45 1.03 -12.60
CA ASP A 115 4.37 0.06 -12.75
C ASP A 115 4.86 -1.06 -13.67
N THR A 116 5.44 -2.08 -13.08
CA THR A 116 6.10 -3.19 -13.79
C THR A 116 5.14 -4.09 -14.55
N TYR A 117 3.84 -4.03 -14.24
CA TYR A 117 2.78 -4.77 -14.94
C TYR A 117 2.06 -3.95 -16.00
N GLY A 118 2.22 -2.62 -15.98
CA GLY A 118 1.52 -1.70 -16.87
C GLY A 118 0.00 -1.71 -16.69
N ASP A 119 -0.47 -1.96 -15.48
CA ASP A 119 -1.89 -2.19 -15.17
C ASP A 119 -2.46 -1.22 -14.14
N SER A 120 -1.66 -0.25 -13.71
CA SER A 120 -2.04 0.82 -12.78
C SER A 120 -2.56 0.32 -11.41
N ARG A 121 -2.21 -0.89 -10.99
CA ARG A 121 -2.56 -1.43 -9.66
C ARG A 121 -1.59 -0.99 -8.60
N ASN A 122 -0.30 -1.05 -8.93
CA ASN A 122 0.79 -0.74 -8.03
C ASN A 122 1.84 0.10 -8.76
N ASN A 123 2.38 1.11 -8.07
CA ASN A 123 3.64 1.73 -8.43
C ASN A 123 4.66 1.42 -7.33
N TYR A 124 5.78 0.82 -7.71
CA TYR A 124 6.93 0.62 -6.83
C TYR A 124 7.74 1.90 -6.82
N LEU A 125 7.92 2.48 -5.66
CA LEU A 125 8.59 3.76 -5.47
C LEU A 125 9.94 3.53 -4.79
N LEU A 126 11.02 3.95 -5.43
CA LEU A 126 12.36 3.95 -4.88
C LEU A 126 12.78 5.41 -4.74
N LEU A 127 13.13 5.81 -3.54
CA LEU A 127 13.46 7.19 -3.23
C LEU A 127 14.89 7.28 -2.70
N ALA A 128 15.58 8.37 -3.04
CA ALA A 128 16.85 8.72 -2.44
C ALA A 128 16.99 10.24 -2.30
N ASN A 129 17.53 10.71 -1.17
CA ASN A 129 17.89 12.12 -1.01
C ASN A 129 19.28 12.42 -1.60
N ALA A 130 19.72 13.68 -1.59
CA ALA A 130 20.98 14.10 -2.19
C ALA A 130 22.23 13.47 -1.55
N PHE A 131 22.14 12.74 -0.44
CA PHE A 131 23.20 11.93 0.13
C PHE A 131 23.04 10.42 -0.12
N GLY A 132 22.00 10.02 -0.88
CA GLY A 132 21.73 8.61 -1.17
C GLY A 132 21.08 7.85 -0.02
N SER A 133 20.54 8.52 1.01
CA SER A 133 19.68 7.84 2.00
C SER A 133 18.44 7.32 1.33
N GLN A 134 18.05 6.09 1.65
CA GLN A 134 17.03 5.32 0.92
C GLN A 134 15.68 5.29 1.63
N LEU A 135 14.61 5.33 0.85
CA LEU A 135 13.25 4.96 1.26
C LEU A 135 12.58 4.25 0.10
N ASP A 136 11.81 3.23 0.39
CA ASP A 136 10.98 2.57 -0.61
C ASP A 136 9.53 2.44 -0.13
N ALA A 137 8.64 2.37 -1.08
CA ALA A 137 7.22 2.24 -0.84
C ALA A 137 6.52 1.60 -2.04
N ARG A 138 5.32 1.11 -1.79
CA ARG A 138 4.41 0.70 -2.84
C ARG A 138 3.18 1.60 -2.82
N ALA A 139 2.92 2.31 -3.92
CA ALA A 139 1.69 3.08 -4.08
C ALA A 139 0.60 2.23 -4.71
N VAL A 140 -0.60 2.26 -4.12
CA VAL A 140 -1.77 1.50 -4.55
C VAL A 140 -2.97 2.42 -4.80
N ASN A 141 -3.97 1.94 -5.52
CA ASN A 141 -5.24 2.62 -5.65
C ASN A 141 -6.08 2.39 -4.39
N ALA A 142 -5.88 3.21 -3.39
CA ALA A 142 -6.66 3.23 -2.16
C ALA A 142 -7.83 4.23 -2.22
N ILE A 143 -8.78 4.08 -1.30
CA ILE A 143 -9.91 4.99 -1.16
C ILE A 143 -9.47 6.27 -0.45
N THR A 144 -8.62 6.15 0.56
CA THR A 144 -8.03 7.27 1.30
C THR A 144 -6.60 7.55 0.87
N ASP A 145 -6.09 8.75 1.12
CA ASP A 145 -4.70 9.11 0.83
C ASP A 145 -3.73 8.43 1.81
N GLU A 146 -4.16 8.17 3.03
CA GLU A 146 -3.38 7.49 4.08
C GLU A 146 -3.06 6.04 3.69
N ASP A 147 -4.03 5.35 3.09
CA ASP A 147 -3.87 3.96 2.65
C ASP A 147 -3.15 3.82 1.30
N ARG A 148 -2.82 4.94 0.65
CA ARG A 148 -2.24 4.92 -0.70
C ARG A 148 -0.82 4.41 -0.72
N TYR A 149 -0.03 4.66 0.32
CA TYR A 149 1.39 4.33 0.37
C TYR A 149 1.66 3.28 1.43
N ASP A 150 2.08 2.10 0.98
CA ASP A 150 2.58 1.04 1.85
C ASP A 150 4.10 1.19 1.98
N ILE A 151 4.53 1.77 3.07
CA ILE A 151 5.94 2.01 3.43
C ILE A 151 6.63 0.79 4.04
N ASN A 152 5.89 -0.29 4.31
CA ASN A 152 6.46 -1.54 4.80
C ASN A 152 6.88 -2.48 3.64
N PHE A 153 6.64 -2.06 2.41
CA PHE A 153 7.12 -2.77 1.22
C PHE A 153 8.59 -2.47 1.02
N ASN A 154 9.42 -3.51 0.96
CA ASN A 154 10.86 -3.39 0.84
C ASN A 154 11.37 -3.89 -0.52
N VAL A 155 12.27 -3.13 -1.13
CA VAL A 155 13.00 -3.44 -2.35
C VAL A 155 14.50 -3.39 -2.07
N ASP A 156 15.23 -4.40 -2.48
CA ASP A 156 16.68 -4.37 -2.39
C ASP A 156 17.26 -3.56 -3.58
N PHE A 157 17.94 -2.45 -3.30
CA PHE A 157 18.61 -1.60 -4.28
C PHE A 157 19.74 -0.82 -3.63
N GLU A 158 20.72 -0.40 -4.43
CA GLU A 158 21.83 0.44 -3.99
C GLU A 158 21.66 1.88 -4.47
N THR A 159 22.00 2.85 -3.65
CA THR A 159 22.07 4.27 -4.04
C THR A 159 23.26 4.97 -3.42
N LYS A 160 23.75 5.97 -4.13
CA LYS A 160 24.65 6.99 -3.62
C LYS A 160 24.25 8.34 -4.18
N GLY A 161 24.53 9.40 -3.42
CA GLY A 161 24.31 10.75 -3.85
C GLY A 161 25.40 11.69 -3.33
N ASN A 162 25.71 12.71 -4.11
CA ASN A 162 26.66 13.75 -3.79
C ASN A 162 26.13 15.14 -4.17
N ILE A 163 26.38 16.12 -3.32
CA ILE A 163 26.17 17.53 -3.65
C ILE A 163 27.41 17.98 -4.44
N VAL A 164 27.18 18.44 -5.67
CA VAL A 164 28.21 18.86 -6.62
C VAL A 164 28.17 20.38 -6.83
N SER A 165 29.09 20.93 -7.65
CA SER A 165 29.25 22.38 -7.82
C SER A 165 28.03 23.09 -8.42
N ASP A 166 27.17 22.38 -9.16
CA ASP A 166 25.99 22.88 -9.88
C ASP A 166 24.67 22.24 -9.47
N GLY A 167 24.65 21.48 -8.34
CA GLY A 167 23.46 20.82 -7.81
C GLY A 167 23.76 19.60 -6.97
N PHE A 168 23.11 18.49 -7.30
CA PHE A 168 23.41 17.17 -6.73
C PHE A 168 23.21 16.06 -7.77
N GLU A 169 23.93 14.97 -7.58
CA GLU A 169 23.84 13.78 -8.41
C GLU A 169 23.47 12.57 -7.53
N ILE A 170 22.68 11.66 -8.09
CA ILE A 170 22.26 10.42 -7.43
C ILE A 170 22.31 9.27 -8.42
N GLU A 171 22.84 8.15 -7.99
CA GLU A 171 22.82 6.90 -8.74
C GLU A 171 22.00 5.84 -8.03
N PHE A 172 21.26 5.05 -8.83
CA PHE A 172 20.50 3.88 -8.41
C PHE A 172 21.00 2.65 -9.18
N LYS A 173 21.22 1.55 -8.46
CA LYS A 173 21.41 0.22 -9.03
C LYS A 173 20.33 -0.70 -8.50
N ILE A 174 19.48 -1.18 -9.40
CA ILE A 174 18.24 -1.90 -9.07
C ILE A 174 18.32 -3.31 -9.67
N PRO A 175 18.51 -4.37 -8.86
CA PRO A 175 18.45 -5.73 -9.36
C PRO A 175 17.06 -6.06 -9.90
N PHE A 176 16.94 -6.66 -11.10
CA PHE A 176 15.64 -7.12 -11.59
C PHE A 176 15.00 -8.15 -10.67
N ALA A 177 15.79 -8.89 -9.92
CA ALA A 177 15.31 -9.84 -8.94
C ALA A 177 14.54 -9.21 -7.78
N SER A 178 14.74 -7.92 -7.51
CA SER A 178 14.14 -7.20 -6.37
C SER A 178 12.72 -6.71 -6.62
N LEU A 179 12.29 -6.65 -7.88
CA LEU A 179 10.95 -6.18 -8.27
C LEU A 179 10.10 -7.32 -8.83
N PRO A 180 8.82 -7.39 -8.49
CA PRO A 180 7.88 -8.29 -9.16
C PRO A 180 7.49 -7.72 -10.54
N PHE A 181 7.46 -8.59 -11.57
CA PHE A 181 7.02 -8.25 -12.92
C PHE A 181 6.51 -9.49 -13.66
N PRO A 182 5.81 -9.34 -14.81
CA PRO A 182 5.32 -10.48 -15.62
C PRO A 182 6.45 -11.40 -16.07
N ASN A 183 6.17 -12.70 -16.21
CA ASN A 183 7.13 -13.64 -16.78
C ASN A 183 7.52 -13.27 -18.20
N GLY A 184 8.77 -13.47 -18.55
CA GLY A 184 9.35 -13.22 -19.87
C GLY A 184 10.60 -12.35 -19.82
N ASN A 185 11.54 -12.59 -20.72
CA ASN A 185 12.81 -11.87 -20.76
C ASN A 185 12.67 -10.46 -21.36
N ASN A 186 11.57 -10.20 -22.08
CA ASN A 186 11.24 -8.88 -22.61
C ASN A 186 10.18 -8.25 -21.74
N GLN A 187 10.45 -7.07 -21.24
CA GLN A 187 9.58 -6.34 -20.31
C GLN A 187 9.18 -4.97 -20.86
N GLU A 188 7.96 -4.56 -20.58
CA GLU A 188 7.44 -3.21 -20.80
C GLU A 188 6.93 -2.71 -19.46
N TRP A 189 7.68 -1.83 -18.82
CA TRP A 189 7.30 -1.22 -17.54
C TRP A 189 6.81 0.21 -17.78
N ASN A 190 5.73 0.60 -17.15
CA ASN A 190 5.44 2.02 -17.07
C ASN A 190 6.33 2.65 -15.99
N PHE A 191 6.79 3.88 -16.23
CA PHE A 191 7.64 4.58 -15.28
C PHE A 191 7.29 6.07 -15.17
N ASN A 192 7.74 6.68 -14.09
CA ASN A 192 7.71 8.11 -13.86
C ASN A 192 8.86 8.50 -12.93
N PHE A 193 9.63 9.50 -13.35
CA PHE A 193 10.67 10.08 -12.51
C PHE A 193 10.18 11.40 -11.91
N ARG A 194 10.59 11.65 -10.65
CA ARG A 194 10.21 12.85 -9.92
C ARG A 194 11.39 13.40 -9.15
N ARG A 195 11.42 14.71 -9.02
CA ARG A 195 12.28 15.42 -8.08
C ARG A 195 11.40 16.26 -7.16
N ASN A 196 11.63 16.13 -5.89
CA ASN A 196 10.99 16.94 -4.86
C ASN A 196 12.06 17.80 -4.20
N SER A 197 11.77 19.08 -4.00
CA SER A 197 12.67 20.04 -3.39
C SER A 197 11.89 21.15 -2.68
N PHE A 198 12.58 21.90 -1.83
CA PHE A 198 12.00 23.06 -1.13
C PHE A 198 12.83 24.30 -1.46
N ARG A 199 12.17 25.34 -1.95
CA ARG A 199 12.79 26.64 -2.21
C ARG A 199 12.01 27.73 -1.51
N ASN A 200 12.67 28.44 -0.60
CA ASN A 200 12.03 29.45 0.25
C ASN A 200 10.80 28.93 1.02
N GLY A 201 10.83 27.67 1.48
CA GLY A 201 9.74 27.03 2.19
C GLY A 201 8.59 26.53 1.31
N VAL A 202 8.66 26.71 -0.01
CA VAL A 202 7.66 26.23 -0.97
C VAL A 202 8.08 24.84 -1.50
N PRO A 203 7.24 23.81 -1.38
CA PRO A 203 7.52 22.51 -2.00
C PRO A 203 7.40 22.61 -3.52
N ILE A 204 8.40 22.09 -4.21
CA ILE A 204 8.46 22.02 -5.68
C ILE A 204 8.53 20.55 -6.06
N GLU A 205 7.68 20.13 -6.99
CA GLU A 205 7.70 18.80 -7.58
C GLU A 205 7.85 18.88 -9.09
N LEU A 206 8.90 18.25 -9.61
CA LEU A 206 9.14 18.07 -11.03
C LEU A 206 8.87 16.62 -11.43
N ARG A 207 8.38 16.42 -12.65
CA ARG A 207 8.12 15.08 -13.21
C ARG A 207 8.61 14.96 -14.65
N SER A 208 8.89 13.72 -15.04
CA SER A 208 9.17 13.38 -16.45
C SER A 208 7.92 13.39 -17.34
N GLN A 209 6.73 13.36 -16.74
CA GLN A 209 5.43 13.34 -17.43
C GLN A 209 4.49 14.38 -16.85
N PRO A 210 3.55 14.90 -17.65
CA PRO A 210 2.49 15.77 -17.14
C PRO A 210 1.62 15.04 -16.13
N PHE A 211 1.04 15.79 -15.20
CA PHE A 211 0.27 15.24 -14.09
C PHE A 211 -1.04 16.02 -13.89
N ASP A 212 -2.16 15.33 -13.98
CA ASP A 212 -3.46 15.87 -13.62
C ASP A 212 -3.76 15.61 -12.13
N ARG A 213 -3.55 16.64 -11.30
CA ARG A 213 -3.81 16.56 -9.85
C ARG A 213 -5.30 16.37 -9.51
N THR A 214 -6.20 16.52 -10.49
CA THR A 214 -7.64 16.30 -10.32
C THR A 214 -8.11 14.93 -10.78
N ALA A 215 -7.23 14.11 -11.35
CA ALA A 215 -7.59 12.75 -11.75
C ALA A 215 -7.92 11.88 -10.52
N PRO A 216 -9.02 11.11 -10.54
CA PRO A 216 -9.44 10.27 -9.42
C PRO A 216 -8.53 9.04 -9.22
N CYS A 217 -7.65 8.76 -10.16
CA CYS A 217 -6.62 7.74 -10.06
C CYS A 217 -5.24 8.39 -10.24
N GLN A 218 -4.51 8.59 -9.15
CA GLN A 218 -3.19 9.23 -9.19
C GLN A 218 -2.12 8.31 -9.80
N ILE A 219 -2.11 7.04 -9.42
CA ILE A 219 -1.10 6.08 -9.91
C ILE A 219 -1.35 5.63 -11.36
N CYS A 220 -2.56 5.82 -11.90
CA CYS A 220 -2.87 5.51 -13.29
C CYS A 220 -2.15 6.45 -14.29
N GLN A 221 -1.52 7.50 -13.80
CA GLN A 221 -0.83 8.50 -14.61
C GLN A 221 0.65 8.18 -14.87
N THR A 222 1.14 7.05 -14.38
CA THR A 222 2.44 6.51 -14.75
C THR A 222 2.27 5.77 -16.08
N THR A 223 2.58 6.43 -17.19
CA THR A 223 2.18 5.98 -18.54
C THR A 223 3.31 5.75 -19.51
N ASP A 224 4.45 6.47 -19.40
CA ASP A 224 5.60 6.26 -20.28
C ASP A 224 6.21 4.90 -20.10
N LYS A 225 6.67 4.30 -21.17
CA LYS A 225 7.15 2.93 -21.20
C LYS A 225 8.66 2.83 -21.25
N LEU A 226 9.19 1.99 -20.39
CA LEU A 226 10.57 1.54 -20.42
C LEU A 226 10.59 0.13 -21.03
N ILE A 227 11.27 -0.03 -22.17
CA ILE A 227 11.34 -1.27 -22.94
C ILE A 227 12.68 -1.95 -22.66
N LEU A 228 12.64 -3.07 -21.94
CA LEU A 228 13.81 -3.86 -21.56
C LEU A 228 13.79 -5.20 -22.31
N LYS A 229 14.87 -5.54 -23.00
CA LYS A 229 14.97 -6.78 -23.78
C LYS A 229 16.03 -7.72 -23.20
N ASP A 230 15.75 -9.01 -23.33
CA ASP A 230 16.67 -10.10 -22.99
C ASP A 230 17.29 -9.99 -21.59
N ILE A 231 16.47 -9.58 -20.59
CA ILE A 231 16.90 -9.59 -19.20
C ILE A 231 16.99 -11.02 -18.67
N LYS A 232 17.95 -11.29 -17.78
CA LYS A 232 18.06 -12.59 -17.14
C LYS A 232 17.16 -12.65 -15.91
N ILE A 233 16.32 -13.68 -15.87
CA ILE A 233 15.40 -13.94 -14.77
C ILE A 233 15.95 -15.10 -13.95
N GLU A 234 16.44 -14.81 -12.77
CA GLU A 234 16.88 -15.82 -11.81
C GLU A 234 15.73 -16.13 -10.84
N LYS A 235 15.48 -17.42 -10.60
CA LYS A 235 14.57 -17.86 -9.55
C LYS A 235 15.29 -17.84 -8.22
N ARG A 236 14.65 -17.26 -7.22
CA ARG A 236 15.17 -17.21 -5.86
C ARG A 236 14.54 -18.28 -4.98
N ILE A 237 15.38 -18.94 -4.21
CA ILE A 237 14.99 -19.76 -3.07
C ILE A 237 15.71 -19.19 -1.86
N GLU A 238 14.95 -18.71 -0.89
CA GLU A 238 15.49 -18.15 0.33
C GLU A 238 15.14 -19.03 1.52
N PHE A 239 16.13 -19.33 2.35
CA PHE A 239 15.96 -19.98 3.64
C PHE A 239 16.31 -18.98 4.73
N LEU A 240 15.37 -18.73 5.63
CA LEU A 240 15.47 -17.78 6.72
C LEU A 240 15.36 -18.51 8.07
N PRO A 241 16.42 -19.22 8.50
CA PRO A 241 16.44 -19.81 9.84
C PRO A 241 16.61 -18.71 10.89
N TYR A 242 15.93 -18.82 12.00
CA TYR A 242 16.13 -17.93 13.15
C TYR A 242 16.12 -18.67 14.46
N VAL A 243 16.85 -18.12 15.42
CA VAL A 243 16.95 -18.60 16.79
C VAL A 243 16.70 -17.39 17.68
N ALA A 244 15.76 -17.51 18.57
CA ALA A 244 15.49 -16.50 19.58
C ALA A 244 15.39 -17.17 20.95
N GLY A 245 15.44 -16.38 22.00
CA GLY A 245 15.20 -16.87 23.36
C GLY A 245 14.84 -15.72 24.27
N ASN A 246 13.94 -15.97 25.18
CA ASN A 246 13.51 -15.01 26.16
C ASN A 246 13.59 -15.56 27.58
N VAL A 247 13.69 -14.62 28.52
CA VAL A 247 13.56 -14.88 29.96
C VAL A 247 12.61 -13.81 30.48
N THR A 248 11.47 -14.24 31.00
CA THR A 248 10.47 -13.34 31.56
C THR A 248 10.70 -13.21 33.07
N GLY A 249 10.76 -11.99 33.57
CA GLY A 249 10.83 -11.68 34.98
C GLY A 249 9.52 -11.09 35.48
N LYS A 250 8.95 -11.65 36.54
CA LYS A 250 7.71 -11.18 37.18
C LYS A 250 7.95 -10.74 38.61
N LYS A 251 7.24 -9.69 39.04
CA LYS A 251 7.11 -9.28 40.43
C LYS A 251 5.66 -9.50 40.87
N GLU A 252 5.42 -10.08 42.02
CA GLU A 252 4.08 -10.19 42.59
C GLU A 252 3.62 -8.87 43.18
N THR A 253 4.56 -8.15 43.84
CA THR A 253 4.34 -6.79 44.31
C THR A 253 5.49 -5.85 43.90
N ILE A 254 5.30 -4.54 44.00
CA ILE A 254 6.33 -3.53 43.65
C ILE A 254 7.61 -3.70 44.50
N LEU A 255 7.48 -4.24 45.74
CA LEU A 255 8.58 -4.40 46.69
C LEU A 255 9.34 -5.72 46.54
N ASP A 256 8.80 -6.66 45.77
CA ASP A 256 9.40 -7.97 45.60
C ASP A 256 10.60 -7.95 44.64
N GLN A 257 11.48 -8.93 44.80
CA GLN A 257 12.53 -9.19 43.82
C GLN A 257 11.90 -9.77 42.54
N ILE A 258 12.57 -9.53 41.42
CA ILE A 258 12.14 -10.09 40.12
C ILE A 258 12.42 -11.59 40.14
N ASN A 259 11.39 -12.40 40.00
CA ASN A 259 11.49 -13.83 39.79
C ASN A 259 11.58 -14.12 38.30
N TYR A 260 12.70 -14.65 37.82
CA TYR A 260 12.92 -15.01 36.45
C TYR A 260 12.42 -16.42 36.15
N GLU A 261 11.63 -16.56 35.10
CA GLU A 261 11.23 -17.84 34.54
C GLU A 261 12.42 -18.54 33.88
N LYS A 262 12.27 -19.80 33.52
CA LYS A 262 13.30 -20.52 32.76
C LYS A 262 13.50 -19.91 31.39
N PHE A 263 14.75 -19.94 30.90
CA PHE A 263 15.07 -19.59 29.52
C PHE A 263 14.20 -20.39 28.54
N ASN A 264 13.49 -19.70 27.67
CA ASN A 264 12.63 -20.31 26.67
C ASN A 264 13.25 -20.10 25.27
N PRO A 265 13.91 -21.13 24.70
CA PRO A 265 14.46 -21.04 23.35
C PRO A 265 13.35 -21.16 22.31
N ASN A 266 13.43 -20.36 21.27
CA ASN A 266 12.54 -20.40 20.11
C ASN A 266 13.35 -20.64 18.83
N LEU A 267 12.96 -21.63 18.04
CA LEU A 267 13.58 -21.98 16.77
C LEU A 267 12.51 -21.89 15.68
N GLY A 268 12.84 -21.24 14.58
CA GLY A 268 11.93 -21.15 13.46
C GLY A 268 12.63 -21.13 12.12
N LEU A 269 11.83 -21.25 11.06
CA LEU A 269 12.30 -21.32 9.67
C LEU A 269 11.31 -20.65 8.75
N GLY A 270 11.78 -19.67 7.97
CA GLY A 270 11.10 -19.14 6.80
C GLY A 270 11.67 -19.74 5.52
N ILE A 271 10.81 -20.03 4.55
CA ILE A 271 11.19 -20.49 3.22
C ILE A 271 10.41 -19.69 2.20
N ASN A 272 11.10 -19.01 1.30
CA ASN A 272 10.50 -18.26 0.20
C ASN A 272 10.91 -18.93 -1.13
N LEU A 273 9.92 -19.41 -1.88
CA LEU A 273 10.10 -20.07 -3.15
C LEU A 273 9.49 -19.21 -4.27
N GLU A 274 10.32 -18.62 -5.11
CA GLU A 274 9.84 -18.04 -6.37
C GLU A 274 9.47 -19.17 -7.34
N LEU A 275 8.17 -19.48 -7.42
CA LEU A 275 7.65 -20.43 -8.40
C LEU A 275 7.82 -19.87 -9.82
N SER A 276 7.64 -18.55 -9.95
CA SER A 276 7.86 -17.76 -11.15
C SER A 276 8.00 -16.28 -10.74
N LYS A 277 8.37 -15.37 -11.66
CA LYS A 277 8.49 -13.94 -11.34
C LYS A 277 7.18 -13.29 -10.88
N ASN A 278 6.07 -13.89 -11.19
CA ASN A 278 4.75 -13.43 -10.78
C ASN A 278 4.07 -14.30 -9.72
N SER A 279 4.75 -15.32 -9.20
CA SER A 279 4.17 -16.22 -8.20
C SER A 279 5.20 -16.68 -7.17
N THR A 280 4.90 -16.44 -5.91
CA THR A 280 5.75 -16.78 -4.76
C THR A 280 4.96 -17.64 -3.78
N LEU A 281 5.57 -18.72 -3.32
CA LEU A 281 5.11 -19.56 -2.21
C LEU A 281 6.00 -19.30 -1.01
N GLU A 282 5.40 -18.88 0.08
CA GLU A 282 6.08 -18.62 1.36
C GLU A 282 5.58 -19.61 2.40
N LEU A 283 6.50 -20.24 3.11
CA LEU A 283 6.23 -21.12 4.25
C LEU A 283 6.95 -20.55 5.47
N THR A 284 6.29 -20.52 6.61
CA THR A 284 6.94 -20.23 7.88
C THR A 284 6.56 -21.26 8.93
N LEU A 285 7.55 -21.67 9.70
CA LEU A 285 7.46 -22.59 10.83
C LEU A 285 7.89 -21.85 12.09
N ASN A 286 7.01 -21.78 13.07
CA ASN A 286 7.25 -21.20 14.39
C ASN A 286 7.96 -19.84 14.33
N PRO A 287 7.40 -18.84 13.59
CA PRO A 287 8.03 -17.54 13.41
C PRO A 287 8.13 -16.78 14.73
N ASP A 288 9.28 -16.15 14.97
CA ASP A 288 9.45 -15.22 16.08
C ASP A 288 9.21 -13.79 15.62
N PHE A 289 8.17 -13.18 16.13
CA PHE A 289 7.81 -11.79 15.87
C PHE A 289 8.04 -10.86 17.08
N SER A 290 8.68 -11.35 18.12
CA SER A 290 8.87 -10.62 19.40
C SER A 290 9.65 -9.30 19.22
N GLN A 291 10.60 -9.24 18.29
CA GLN A 291 11.37 -8.04 18.00
C GLN A 291 10.56 -6.95 17.30
N VAL A 292 9.52 -7.34 16.57
CA VAL A 292 8.70 -6.41 15.77
C VAL A 292 7.72 -5.63 16.66
N GLU A 293 7.34 -6.18 17.79
CA GLU A 293 6.37 -5.56 18.69
C GLU A 293 6.99 -4.52 19.64
N ALA A 294 8.29 -4.64 19.93
CA ALA A 294 9.00 -3.75 20.85
C ALA A 294 9.10 -2.29 20.35
N ASP A 295 8.98 -2.06 19.04
CA ASP A 295 9.12 -0.73 18.44
C ASP A 295 7.85 0.14 18.49
N VAL A 296 6.74 -0.39 19.00
CA VAL A 296 5.46 0.33 19.04
C VAL A 296 5.05 0.63 20.48
N THR A 297 5.44 1.80 20.96
CA THR A 297 4.82 2.35 22.17
C THR A 297 3.50 3.00 21.78
N GLN A 298 2.40 2.27 21.86
CA GLN A 298 1.07 2.87 21.81
C GLN A 298 0.58 3.10 23.25
N ILE A 299 0.17 4.33 23.53
CA ILE A 299 -0.40 4.66 24.82
C ILE A 299 -1.89 4.29 24.78
N ASP A 300 -2.22 3.15 25.37
CA ASP A 300 -3.62 2.74 25.58
C ASP A 300 -4.19 3.50 26.79
N VAL A 301 -4.64 4.72 26.55
CA VAL A 301 -5.23 5.56 27.58
C VAL A 301 -6.71 5.74 27.30
N ASN A 302 -7.55 5.05 28.09
CA ASN A 302 -9.01 5.21 28.07
C ASN A 302 -9.72 4.88 26.74
N SER A 303 -9.21 3.93 25.94
CA SER A 303 -9.92 3.49 24.75
C SER A 303 -10.97 2.43 25.11
N SER A 304 -12.24 2.71 24.78
CA SER A 304 -13.33 1.73 24.86
C SER A 304 -13.39 0.81 23.65
N VAL A 305 -12.56 1.05 22.64
CA VAL A 305 -12.50 0.30 21.39
C VAL A 305 -11.11 -0.28 21.18
N ALA A 306 -11.03 -1.42 20.50
CA ALA A 306 -9.75 -2.04 20.15
C ALA A 306 -8.89 -1.10 19.28
N LEU A 307 -7.58 -1.14 19.50
CA LEU A 307 -6.62 -0.35 18.73
C LEU A 307 -6.12 -1.15 17.53
N GLU A 308 -6.02 -0.50 16.39
CA GLU A 308 -5.43 -1.06 15.18
C GLU A 308 -3.92 -0.81 15.19
N TYR A 309 -3.15 -1.88 15.02
CA TYR A 309 -1.69 -1.83 14.94
C TYR A 309 -1.24 -2.08 13.51
N PRO A 310 -0.31 -1.28 12.97
CA PRO A 310 0.24 -1.52 11.64
C PRO A 310 0.97 -2.87 11.59
N GLU A 311 0.86 -3.57 10.46
CA GLU A 311 1.60 -4.82 10.26
C GLU A 311 3.08 -4.53 10.03
N ARG A 312 3.95 -5.13 10.83
CA ARG A 312 5.40 -5.00 10.71
C ARG A 312 6.11 -6.34 10.53
N ARG A 313 5.40 -7.46 10.71
CA ARG A 313 5.97 -8.80 10.56
C ARG A 313 6.26 -9.06 9.07
N PRO A 314 7.53 -9.29 8.68
CA PRO A 314 7.93 -9.37 7.26
C PRO A 314 7.14 -10.41 6.46
N TYR A 315 6.81 -11.54 7.07
CA TYR A 315 6.01 -12.58 6.43
C TYR A 315 4.62 -12.07 6.00
N PHE A 316 3.97 -11.24 6.80
CA PHE A 316 2.62 -10.74 6.51
C PHE A 316 2.61 -9.49 5.62
N ASN A 317 3.72 -8.75 5.50
CA ASN A 317 3.78 -7.53 4.71
C ASN A 317 3.66 -7.78 3.21
N ARG A 318 4.21 -8.88 2.70
CA ARG A 318 4.14 -9.20 1.28
C ARG A 318 2.73 -9.62 0.88
N GLY A 319 2.14 -8.93 -0.11
CA GLY A 319 0.79 -9.19 -0.65
C GLY A 319 -0.35 -8.51 0.11
N THR A 320 -0.08 -7.67 1.11
CA THR A 320 -1.11 -6.93 1.86
C THR A 320 -1.97 -6.05 0.96
N ASP A 321 -1.41 -5.48 -0.11
CA ASP A 321 -2.13 -4.69 -1.12
C ASP A 321 -3.26 -5.45 -1.83
N ILE A 322 -3.21 -6.78 -1.82
CA ILE A 322 -4.24 -7.62 -2.43
C ILE A 322 -5.44 -7.78 -1.49
N VAL A 323 -5.21 -7.72 -0.18
CA VAL A 323 -6.19 -8.04 0.88
C VAL A 323 -6.51 -6.84 1.78
N GLN A 324 -6.21 -5.63 1.34
CA GLN A 324 -6.53 -4.40 2.06
C GLN A 324 -7.98 -3.97 1.77
N TYR A 325 -8.75 -3.67 2.83
CA TYR A 325 -10.16 -3.29 2.76
C TYR A 325 -10.48 -2.14 3.72
N THR A 326 -11.27 -1.19 3.26
CA THR A 326 -11.77 -0.08 4.10
C THR A 326 -12.72 -0.58 5.20
N THR A 327 -13.39 -1.70 4.96
CA THR A 327 -14.30 -2.33 5.94
C THR A 327 -13.58 -3.09 7.04
N GLY A 328 -12.26 -3.30 6.96
CA GLY A 328 -11.52 -4.13 7.91
C GLY A 328 -11.80 -5.62 7.78
N ALA A 329 -12.25 -6.10 6.62
CA ALA A 329 -12.62 -7.50 6.37
C ALA A 329 -11.47 -8.49 6.52
N PHE A 330 -10.23 -8.03 6.37
CA PHE A 330 -9.01 -8.78 6.65
C PHE A 330 -8.03 -7.92 7.45
N TYR A 331 -7.40 -8.52 8.44
CA TYR A 331 -6.35 -7.92 9.27
C TYR A 331 -5.34 -8.99 9.66
N SER A 332 -4.13 -8.88 9.18
CA SER A 332 -3.10 -9.92 9.36
C SER A 332 -2.74 -10.20 10.82
N ARG A 333 -2.81 -9.17 11.69
CA ARG A 333 -2.52 -9.34 13.13
C ARG A 333 -3.62 -10.08 13.90
N SER A 334 -4.77 -10.35 13.28
CA SER A 334 -5.74 -11.30 13.83
C SER A 334 -5.17 -12.73 13.90
N ILE A 335 -4.18 -13.06 13.05
CA ILE A 335 -3.35 -14.26 13.12
C ILE A 335 -2.17 -13.93 14.03
N ASN A 336 -2.27 -14.29 15.31
CA ASN A 336 -1.41 -13.76 16.34
C ASN A 336 -0.07 -14.51 16.45
N ASN A 337 -0.13 -15.84 16.67
CA ASN A 337 1.04 -16.68 16.90
C ASN A 337 0.98 -17.97 16.04
N PRO A 338 1.23 -17.89 14.73
CA PRO A 338 1.12 -19.06 13.88
C PRO A 338 2.27 -20.04 14.12
N LEU A 339 1.95 -21.29 14.47
CA LEU A 339 2.93 -22.39 14.52
C LEU A 339 3.44 -22.74 13.13
N ILE A 340 2.54 -22.76 12.16
CA ILE A 340 2.84 -22.98 10.75
C ILE A 340 1.92 -22.10 9.92
N SER A 341 2.47 -21.48 8.90
CA SER A 341 1.67 -20.75 7.91
C SER A 341 2.26 -20.91 6.52
N THR A 342 1.38 -21.00 5.55
CA THR A 342 1.73 -21.06 4.13
C THR A 342 0.97 -19.97 3.38
N LYS A 343 1.66 -19.25 2.51
CA LYS A 343 1.10 -18.16 1.73
C LYS A 343 1.51 -18.26 0.28
N LEU A 344 0.54 -18.22 -0.63
CA LEU A 344 0.74 -18.15 -2.08
C LEU A 344 0.29 -16.78 -2.57
N ILE A 345 1.17 -16.09 -3.25
CA ILE A 345 0.89 -14.85 -3.95
C ILE A 345 1.15 -15.07 -5.43
N SER A 346 0.15 -14.84 -6.27
CA SER A 346 0.29 -14.90 -7.72
C SER A 346 -0.28 -13.63 -8.35
N GLN A 347 0.51 -12.95 -9.18
CA GLN A 347 0.16 -11.69 -9.81
C GLN A 347 0.38 -11.79 -11.32
N GLY A 348 -0.67 -12.14 -12.06
CA GLY A 348 -0.67 -12.14 -13.53
C GLY A 348 -1.06 -10.77 -14.10
N LYS A 349 -1.01 -10.63 -15.44
CA LYS A 349 -1.39 -9.39 -16.14
C LYS A 349 -2.85 -8.97 -15.87
N LYS A 350 -3.77 -9.91 -15.70
CA LYS A 350 -5.19 -9.61 -15.46
C LYS A 350 -5.72 -10.13 -14.14
N GLU A 351 -5.02 -11.03 -13.48
CA GLU A 351 -5.52 -11.76 -12.34
C GLU A 351 -4.51 -11.74 -11.20
N ARG A 352 -5.01 -11.66 -9.97
CA ARG A 352 -4.21 -11.78 -8.75
C ARG A 352 -4.88 -12.76 -7.82
N VAL A 353 -4.07 -13.62 -7.21
CA VAL A 353 -4.50 -14.58 -6.20
C VAL A 353 -3.64 -14.38 -4.96
N PHE A 354 -4.28 -14.30 -3.83
CA PHE A 354 -3.64 -14.42 -2.53
C PHE A 354 -4.33 -15.53 -1.77
N PHE A 355 -3.56 -16.51 -1.34
CA PHE A 355 -4.02 -17.58 -0.47
C PHE A 355 -3.12 -17.64 0.75
N LEU A 356 -3.69 -17.72 1.93
CA LEU A 356 -2.97 -17.89 3.18
C LEU A 356 -3.70 -18.93 4.02
N THR A 357 -2.94 -19.86 4.60
CA THR A 357 -3.43 -20.77 5.62
C THR A 357 -2.48 -20.76 6.81
N ALA A 358 -3.01 -20.84 8.02
CA ALA A 358 -2.22 -20.82 9.25
C ALA A 358 -2.86 -21.67 10.35
N LEU A 359 -2.02 -22.34 11.13
CA LEU A 359 -2.38 -22.88 12.45
C LEU A 359 -1.92 -21.87 13.50
N ASP A 360 -2.86 -21.09 14.04
CA ASP A 360 -2.62 -20.07 15.03
C ASP A 360 -2.76 -20.67 16.44
N GLN A 361 -1.69 -20.58 17.25
CA GLN A 361 -1.65 -21.18 18.59
C GLN A 361 -2.39 -20.36 19.63
N ASN A 362 -2.67 -19.09 19.32
CA ASN A 362 -3.23 -18.16 20.29
C ASN A 362 -4.21 -17.21 19.58
N SER A 363 -5.44 -17.68 19.44
CA SER A 363 -6.49 -17.00 18.71
C SER A 363 -6.90 -15.69 19.38
N VAL A 364 -7.02 -14.63 18.60
CA VAL A 364 -7.67 -13.38 19.01
C VAL A 364 -9.13 -13.43 18.56
N TYR A 365 -10.05 -13.14 19.48
CA TYR A 365 -11.48 -13.03 19.22
C TYR A 365 -11.95 -11.62 19.54
N GLN A 366 -12.55 -10.95 18.56
CA GLN A 366 -13.04 -9.58 18.69
C GLN A 366 -14.54 -9.53 18.45
N ILE A 367 -15.28 -8.91 19.38
CA ILE A 367 -16.69 -8.58 19.23
C ILE A 367 -16.81 -7.06 19.12
N ALA A 368 -17.37 -6.58 18.02
CA ALA A 368 -17.70 -5.18 17.84
C ALA A 368 -19.06 -4.86 18.46
N GLY A 369 -19.15 -3.79 19.21
CA GLY A 369 -20.39 -3.19 19.68
C GLY A 369 -20.62 -1.83 19.04
N GLU A 370 -21.61 -1.09 19.55
CA GLU A 370 -21.93 0.26 19.07
C GLU A 370 -20.87 1.27 19.55
N ASP A 371 -20.55 1.25 20.85
CA ASP A 371 -19.66 2.22 21.51
C ASP A 371 -18.33 1.63 21.96
N ARG A 372 -18.22 0.30 22.07
CA ARG A 372 -17.03 -0.40 22.52
C ARG A 372 -16.82 -1.69 21.76
N SER A 373 -15.62 -2.24 21.87
CA SER A 373 -15.30 -3.58 21.42
C SER A 373 -14.80 -4.43 22.58
N TYR A 374 -15.01 -5.74 22.48
CA TYR A 374 -14.56 -6.73 23.43
C TYR A 374 -13.49 -7.59 22.77
N LEU A 375 -12.42 -7.86 23.50
CA LEU A 375 -11.31 -8.67 23.03
C LEU A 375 -11.14 -9.86 23.97
N GLY A 376 -11.04 -11.05 23.39
CA GLY A 376 -10.65 -12.27 24.05
C GLY A 376 -9.48 -12.90 23.35
N GLN A 377 -8.71 -13.68 24.08
CA GLN A 377 -7.56 -14.40 23.56
C GLN A 377 -7.55 -15.81 24.13
N GLY A 378 -7.30 -16.79 23.31
CA GLY A 378 -7.35 -18.17 23.75
C GLY A 378 -6.68 -19.15 22.80
N ASP A 379 -7.21 -20.36 22.78
CA ASP A 379 -6.62 -21.55 22.20
C ASP A 379 -6.35 -21.51 20.69
N GLU A 380 -5.92 -22.63 20.16
CA GLU A 380 -5.56 -22.84 18.77
C GLU A 380 -6.76 -22.64 17.83
N SER A 381 -6.47 -22.09 16.65
CA SER A 381 -7.41 -22.05 15.54
C SER A 381 -6.73 -22.31 14.19
N PHE A 382 -7.51 -22.80 13.25
CA PHE A 382 -7.09 -22.97 11.87
C PHE A 382 -7.70 -21.87 11.01
N VAL A 383 -6.85 -21.13 10.28
CA VAL A 383 -7.23 -19.96 9.50
C VAL A 383 -6.98 -20.22 8.01
N ASN A 384 -7.92 -19.80 7.16
CA ASN A 384 -7.76 -19.74 5.71
C ASN A 384 -8.23 -18.38 5.19
N VAL A 385 -7.49 -17.86 4.22
CA VAL A 385 -7.83 -16.64 3.48
C VAL A 385 -7.63 -16.91 2.00
N LEU A 386 -8.64 -16.71 1.19
CA LEU A 386 -8.55 -16.76 -0.26
C LEU A 386 -9.07 -15.46 -0.85
N ARG A 387 -8.22 -14.82 -1.60
CA ARG A 387 -8.51 -13.63 -2.37
C ARG A 387 -8.28 -13.88 -3.85
N TYR A 388 -9.27 -13.56 -4.68
CA TYR A 388 -9.15 -13.50 -6.12
C TYR A 388 -9.52 -12.10 -6.60
N GLN A 389 -8.72 -11.54 -7.48
CA GLN A 389 -8.97 -10.23 -8.08
C GLN A 389 -8.71 -10.29 -9.58
N ARG A 390 -9.62 -9.70 -10.37
CA ARG A 390 -9.52 -9.64 -11.82
C ARG A 390 -9.66 -8.22 -12.34
N LEU A 391 -8.78 -7.83 -13.27
CA LEU A 391 -8.92 -6.62 -14.07
C LEU A 391 -10.01 -6.82 -15.13
N ILE A 392 -10.96 -5.92 -15.16
CA ILE A 392 -12.01 -5.87 -16.19
C ILE A 392 -11.50 -5.07 -17.40
N ASN A 393 -10.78 -3.98 -17.13
CA ASN A 393 -10.04 -3.18 -18.09
C ASN A 393 -8.78 -2.59 -17.43
N LYS A 394 -8.03 -1.71 -18.11
CA LYS A 394 -6.79 -1.13 -17.56
C LYS A 394 -6.96 -0.48 -16.18
N ASN A 395 -8.13 0.08 -15.91
CA ASN A 395 -8.37 0.92 -14.73
C ASN A 395 -9.59 0.49 -13.93
N SER A 396 -10.02 -0.77 -14.06
CA SER A 396 -11.16 -1.27 -13.28
C SER A 396 -10.96 -2.72 -12.89
N ARG A 397 -11.34 -3.07 -11.67
CA ARG A 397 -11.14 -4.40 -11.12
C ARG A 397 -12.33 -4.87 -10.29
N LEU A 398 -12.51 -6.17 -10.24
CA LEU A 398 -13.47 -6.90 -9.43
C LEU A 398 -12.73 -7.90 -8.56
N GLY A 399 -13.22 -8.13 -7.35
CA GLY A 399 -12.60 -9.03 -6.40
C GLY A 399 -13.58 -9.89 -5.62
N LEU A 400 -13.09 -11.03 -5.15
CA LEU A 400 -13.76 -11.96 -4.26
C LEU A 400 -12.85 -12.25 -3.08
N LEU A 401 -13.36 -12.16 -1.85
CA LEU A 401 -12.69 -12.57 -0.63
C LEU A 401 -13.50 -13.63 0.08
N THR A 402 -12.83 -14.67 0.57
CA THR A 402 -13.37 -15.53 1.62
C THR A 402 -12.33 -15.74 2.70
N THR A 403 -12.75 -15.64 3.95
CA THR A 403 -11.94 -15.98 5.12
C THR A 403 -12.67 -16.96 6.00
N ASN A 404 -11.92 -17.89 6.60
CA ASN A 404 -12.45 -18.89 7.50
C ASN A 404 -11.52 -19.02 8.71
N ARG A 405 -12.09 -19.11 9.89
CA ARG A 405 -11.40 -19.47 11.14
C ARG A 405 -12.19 -20.56 11.84
N TYR A 406 -11.51 -21.63 12.20
CA TYR A 406 -12.09 -22.75 12.96
C TYR A 406 -11.36 -22.86 14.29
N TYR A 407 -12.09 -22.74 15.40
CA TYR A 407 -11.56 -22.75 16.75
C TYR A 407 -11.50 -24.17 17.33
N LYS A 408 -10.44 -24.49 18.07
CA LYS A 408 -10.27 -25.78 18.74
C LYS A 408 -11.42 -26.12 19.68
N ASN A 409 -11.96 -25.10 20.36
CA ASN A 409 -13.07 -25.24 21.31
C ASN A 409 -14.46 -25.23 20.64
N GLY A 410 -14.51 -25.62 19.38
CA GLY A 410 -15.72 -25.48 18.56
C GLY A 410 -15.91 -24.04 18.10
N GLY A 411 -16.92 -23.83 17.29
CA GLY A 411 -17.15 -22.52 16.68
C GLY A 411 -16.36 -22.28 15.40
N TYR A 412 -16.80 -21.28 14.66
CA TYR A 412 -16.19 -20.88 13.41
C TYR A 412 -16.60 -19.45 13.02
N GLY A 413 -15.74 -18.77 12.32
CA GLY A 413 -16.02 -17.50 11.66
C GLY A 413 -15.77 -17.62 10.16
N ASN A 414 -16.83 -17.48 9.36
CA ASN A 414 -16.77 -17.50 7.90
C ASN A 414 -17.20 -16.15 7.34
N LEU A 415 -16.39 -15.57 6.46
CA LEU A 415 -16.69 -14.35 5.74
C LEU A 415 -16.62 -14.62 4.24
N LEU A 416 -17.60 -14.11 3.50
CA LEU A 416 -17.63 -14.11 2.05
C LEU A 416 -17.98 -12.72 1.56
N GLY A 417 -17.27 -12.22 0.56
CA GLY A 417 -17.62 -10.93 -0.01
C GLY A 417 -16.99 -10.64 -1.35
N THR A 418 -17.47 -9.55 -1.93
CA THR A 418 -17.01 -9.03 -3.22
C THR A 418 -16.74 -7.54 -3.10
N ASP A 419 -15.79 -7.09 -3.87
CA ASP A 419 -15.42 -5.68 -3.97
C ASP A 419 -15.13 -5.28 -5.41
N GLY A 420 -15.23 -4.01 -5.68
CA GLY A 420 -14.94 -3.46 -6.98
C GLY A 420 -14.39 -2.05 -6.92
N TRP A 421 -13.51 -1.76 -7.86
CA TRP A 421 -12.94 -0.44 -8.09
C TRP A 421 -13.06 -0.15 -9.59
N PHE A 422 -13.84 0.86 -9.96
CA PHE A 422 -14.18 1.16 -11.35
C PHE A 422 -13.92 2.63 -11.65
N LEU A 423 -13.07 2.89 -12.63
CA LEU A 423 -12.93 4.19 -13.23
C LEU A 423 -13.97 4.30 -14.35
N LEU A 424 -15.09 4.97 -14.06
CA LEU A 424 -16.20 5.13 -15.00
C LEU A 424 -15.91 6.19 -16.07
N SER A 425 -15.07 7.16 -15.72
CA SER A 425 -14.48 8.16 -16.64
C SER A 425 -13.23 8.75 -16.01
N ASP A 426 -12.48 9.57 -16.74
CA ASP A 426 -11.26 10.25 -16.24
C ASP A 426 -11.51 11.11 -15.00
N LYS A 427 -12.76 11.39 -14.67
CA LYS A 427 -13.17 12.26 -13.55
C LYS A 427 -14.11 11.58 -12.56
N LEU A 428 -14.51 10.32 -12.79
CA LEU A 428 -15.52 9.64 -11.99
C LEU A 428 -15.08 8.23 -11.64
N ARG A 429 -15.01 7.93 -10.33
CA ARG A 429 -14.67 6.61 -9.76
C ARG A 429 -15.83 6.09 -8.94
N PHE A 430 -16.10 4.80 -9.07
CA PHE A 430 -17.02 4.03 -8.24
C PHE A 430 -16.27 2.90 -7.54
N THR A 431 -16.47 2.76 -6.23
CA THR A 431 -15.93 1.65 -5.45
C THR A 431 -17.01 1.04 -4.57
N TYR A 432 -16.93 -0.27 -4.34
CA TYR A 432 -17.78 -0.94 -3.37
C TYR A 432 -17.05 -2.10 -2.69
N GLU A 433 -17.49 -2.41 -1.47
CA GLU A 433 -17.16 -3.61 -0.71
C GLU A 433 -18.44 -4.13 -0.07
N VAL A 434 -18.75 -5.41 -0.25
CA VAL A 434 -19.92 -6.08 0.32
C VAL A 434 -19.49 -7.40 0.93
N PHE A 435 -19.73 -7.58 2.22
CA PHE A 435 -19.36 -8.78 2.96
C PHE A 435 -20.54 -9.33 3.75
N LEU A 436 -20.58 -10.64 3.85
CA LEU A 436 -21.52 -11.42 4.67
C LEU A 436 -20.70 -12.33 5.58
N ASN A 437 -21.09 -12.39 6.85
CA ASN A 437 -20.50 -13.34 7.79
C ASN A 437 -21.51 -14.37 8.27
N PHE A 438 -21.00 -15.57 8.54
CA PHE A 438 -21.71 -16.71 9.11
C PHE A 438 -20.83 -17.27 10.23
N ASN A 439 -21.18 -16.97 11.46
CA ASN A 439 -20.33 -17.28 12.61
C ASN A 439 -21.06 -18.15 13.63
N LYS A 440 -20.28 -18.97 14.30
CA LYS A 440 -20.63 -19.64 15.55
C LYS A 440 -19.52 -19.38 16.55
N GLU A 441 -19.86 -18.88 17.72
CA GLU A 441 -18.91 -18.62 18.77
C GLU A 441 -18.24 -19.92 19.27
N PRO A 442 -16.95 -19.87 19.68
CA PRO A 442 -16.38 -20.94 20.46
C PRO A 442 -17.08 -21.03 21.83
N ASN A 443 -16.99 -22.16 22.51
CA ASN A 443 -17.38 -22.29 23.90
C ASN A 443 -16.15 -22.06 24.79
N ALA A 444 -15.97 -20.85 25.29
CA ALA A 444 -14.76 -20.44 25.98
C ALA A 444 -15.02 -19.25 26.92
N ASP A 445 -14.14 -19.08 27.90
CA ASP A 445 -14.14 -18.02 28.92
C ASP A 445 -13.12 -16.90 28.59
N TRP A 446 -12.90 -16.62 27.32
CA TRP A 446 -11.88 -15.65 26.88
C TRP A 446 -12.28 -14.19 27.12
N ILE A 447 -13.57 -13.91 27.30
CA ILE A 447 -14.09 -12.56 27.55
C ILE A 447 -14.81 -12.55 28.90
N ASP A 448 -14.26 -11.77 29.83
CA ASP A 448 -14.86 -11.58 31.16
C ASP A 448 -15.83 -10.39 31.12
N SER A 449 -17.03 -10.64 30.60
CA SER A 449 -18.14 -9.67 30.59
C SER A 449 -19.46 -10.39 30.45
N ASN A 450 -20.49 -9.90 31.16
CA ASN A 450 -21.87 -10.36 31.06
C ASN A 450 -22.75 -9.39 30.24
N ASP A 451 -22.14 -8.49 29.48
CA ASP A 451 -22.90 -7.55 28.67
C ASP A 451 -23.74 -8.29 27.61
N ASN A 452 -24.86 -7.70 27.26
CA ASN A 452 -25.70 -8.15 26.15
C ASN A 452 -25.66 -7.07 25.06
N ILE A 453 -25.31 -7.49 23.85
CA ILE A 453 -25.25 -6.60 22.68
C ILE A 453 -26.07 -7.21 21.55
N PHE A 454 -27.02 -6.43 21.02
CA PHE A 454 -27.83 -6.82 19.86
C PHE A 454 -28.53 -8.18 20.01
N GLY A 455 -29.00 -8.49 21.24
CA GLY A 455 -29.75 -9.72 21.53
C GLY A 455 -28.89 -10.96 21.72
N ARG A 456 -27.56 -10.83 21.86
CA ARG A 456 -26.65 -11.90 22.25
C ARG A 456 -25.74 -11.49 23.41
N THR A 457 -25.27 -12.44 24.17
CA THR A 457 -24.29 -12.23 25.22
C THR A 457 -22.89 -12.02 24.60
N VAL A 458 -22.00 -11.29 25.27
CA VAL A 458 -20.58 -11.24 24.89
C VAL A 458 -19.80 -12.42 25.46
N THR A 459 -20.41 -13.21 26.34
CA THR A 459 -19.88 -14.49 26.78
C THR A 459 -19.91 -15.49 25.64
N LEU A 460 -18.78 -16.16 25.38
CA LEU A 460 -18.65 -17.11 24.28
C LEU A 460 -19.32 -18.45 24.62
N ASP A 461 -20.57 -18.62 24.27
CA ASP A 461 -21.44 -19.73 24.66
C ASP A 461 -22.06 -20.52 23.49
N ASN A 462 -21.38 -20.58 22.35
CA ASN A 462 -21.81 -21.25 21.11
C ASN A 462 -22.94 -20.58 20.33
N GLN A 463 -23.25 -19.32 20.53
CA GLN A 463 -24.29 -18.65 19.77
C GLN A 463 -23.93 -18.59 18.29
N THR A 464 -24.92 -18.72 17.39
CA THR A 464 -24.77 -18.56 15.96
C THR A 464 -25.39 -17.26 15.51
N PHE A 465 -24.70 -16.57 14.62
CA PHE A 465 -25.18 -15.29 14.11
C PHE A 465 -24.68 -15.02 12.69
N THR A 466 -25.37 -14.12 12.02
CA THR A 466 -25.04 -13.65 10.67
C THR A 466 -25.08 -12.14 10.65
N GLY A 467 -24.26 -11.55 9.80
CA GLY A 467 -24.21 -10.11 9.61
C GLY A 467 -23.79 -9.75 8.20
N LYS A 468 -23.86 -8.45 7.91
CA LYS A 468 -23.44 -7.90 6.62
C LYS A 468 -22.73 -6.57 6.81
N SER A 469 -21.84 -6.29 5.87
CA SER A 469 -21.25 -4.96 5.68
C SER A 469 -21.36 -4.54 4.23
N ILE A 470 -21.70 -3.27 4.02
CA ILE A 470 -21.76 -2.63 2.71
C ILE A 470 -20.99 -1.30 2.80
N ASN A 471 -20.05 -1.09 1.90
CA ASN A 471 -19.35 0.18 1.73
C ASN A 471 -19.39 0.55 0.25
N ILE A 472 -19.96 1.71 -0.07
CA ILE A 472 -20.09 2.20 -1.44
C ILE A 472 -19.58 3.62 -1.47
N GLN A 473 -18.77 3.95 -2.48
CA GLN A 473 -18.32 5.32 -2.72
C GLN A 473 -18.43 5.67 -4.21
N LEU A 474 -19.00 6.82 -4.48
CA LEU A 474 -18.91 7.51 -5.75
C LEU A 474 -18.07 8.77 -5.56
N TYR A 475 -16.97 8.89 -6.29
CA TYR A 475 -16.03 9.99 -6.19
C TYR A 475 -15.86 10.66 -7.56
N ARG A 476 -16.12 11.96 -7.60
CA ARG A 476 -15.92 12.80 -8.78
C ARG A 476 -14.93 13.92 -8.46
N ASN A 477 -13.93 14.08 -9.32
CA ASN A 477 -12.98 15.18 -9.20
C ASN A 477 -12.72 15.82 -10.57
N THR A 478 -12.79 17.13 -10.61
CA THR A 478 -12.55 17.96 -11.81
C THR A 478 -11.74 19.18 -11.40
N GLU A 479 -11.26 19.97 -12.36
CA GLU A 479 -10.52 21.20 -12.09
C GLU A 479 -11.23 22.15 -11.11
N LYS A 480 -12.57 22.22 -11.20
CA LYS A 480 -13.37 23.18 -10.42
C LYS A 480 -14.22 22.54 -9.32
N TRP A 481 -14.53 21.25 -9.42
CA TRP A 481 -15.49 20.62 -8.54
C TRP A 481 -15.01 19.27 -8.05
N MET A 482 -14.99 19.09 -6.74
CA MET A 482 -14.80 17.82 -6.09
C MET A 482 -16.07 17.40 -5.37
N SER A 483 -16.48 16.15 -5.53
CA SER A 483 -17.67 15.62 -4.88
C SER A 483 -17.45 14.16 -4.54
N TYR A 484 -17.92 13.73 -3.38
CA TYR A 484 -18.07 12.32 -3.09
C TYR A 484 -19.35 12.03 -2.33
N LEU A 485 -19.91 10.86 -2.63
CA LEU A 485 -21.00 10.26 -1.91
C LEU A 485 -20.47 8.93 -1.35
N THR A 486 -20.59 8.72 -0.04
CA THR A 486 -20.29 7.43 0.60
C THR A 486 -21.51 6.91 1.32
N TYR A 487 -21.70 5.60 1.28
CA TYR A 487 -22.66 4.89 2.11
C TYR A 487 -21.97 3.70 2.75
N ARG A 488 -22.05 3.61 4.07
CA ARG A 488 -21.51 2.50 4.86
C ARG A 488 -22.62 1.91 5.73
N ASP A 489 -22.70 0.59 5.75
CA ASP A 489 -23.66 -0.17 6.53
C ASP A 489 -22.93 -1.32 7.23
N PHE A 490 -22.97 -1.34 8.54
CA PHE A 490 -22.48 -2.42 9.38
C PHE A 490 -23.63 -2.91 10.23
N SER A 491 -24.18 -4.08 9.91
CA SER A 491 -25.26 -4.66 10.69
C SER A 491 -24.83 -4.97 12.13
N PRO A 492 -25.77 -5.10 13.09
CA PRO A 492 -25.46 -5.35 14.50
C PRO A 492 -24.52 -6.54 14.74
N ASN A 493 -24.68 -7.60 13.96
CA ASN A 493 -23.91 -8.84 14.10
C ASN A 493 -22.83 -9.01 13.02
N PHE A 494 -22.40 -7.92 12.36
CA PHE A 494 -21.29 -8.02 11.43
C PHE A 494 -19.97 -8.21 12.19
N GLN A 495 -19.29 -9.32 11.89
CA GLN A 495 -18.03 -9.71 12.51
C GLN A 495 -17.14 -10.43 11.50
N ALA A 496 -15.86 -10.10 11.49
CA ALA A 496 -14.86 -10.76 10.67
C ALA A 496 -13.76 -11.33 11.58
N ASP A 497 -13.75 -12.64 11.81
CA ASP A 497 -12.84 -13.30 12.75
C ASP A 497 -11.37 -13.30 12.28
N VAL A 498 -11.14 -13.00 11.01
CA VAL A 498 -9.81 -12.79 10.40
C VAL A 498 -9.64 -11.33 9.97
N GLY A 499 -10.50 -10.44 10.45
CA GLY A 499 -10.51 -9.00 10.19
C GLY A 499 -10.34 -8.18 11.46
N PHE A 500 -10.65 -6.88 11.34
CA PHE A 500 -10.65 -5.94 12.45
C PHE A 500 -11.86 -5.00 12.33
N ILE A 501 -12.90 -5.28 13.10
CA ILE A 501 -14.13 -4.51 13.10
C ILE A 501 -14.31 -3.86 14.47
N VAL A 502 -14.15 -2.54 14.51
CA VAL A 502 -14.13 -1.79 15.78
C VAL A 502 -15.54 -1.49 16.28
N LYS A 503 -16.44 -1.14 15.36
CA LYS A 503 -17.82 -0.76 15.67
C LYS A 503 -18.79 -1.28 14.61
N ASN A 504 -19.97 -1.69 15.04
CA ASN A 504 -21.07 -2.12 14.16
C ASN A 504 -22.40 -1.41 14.51
N ASN A 505 -23.55 -1.95 14.14
CA ASN A 505 -24.90 -1.39 14.38
C ASN A 505 -25.10 0.03 13.82
N ARG A 506 -24.53 0.33 12.66
CA ARG A 506 -24.59 1.69 12.10
C ARG A 506 -24.72 1.72 10.59
N LYS A 507 -25.49 2.70 10.12
CA LYS A 507 -25.58 3.12 8.72
C LYS A 507 -25.13 4.56 8.63
N TRP A 508 -24.19 4.82 7.76
CA TRP A 508 -23.58 6.13 7.65
C TRP A 508 -23.53 6.58 6.19
N GLY A 509 -24.14 7.72 5.91
CA GLY A 509 -24.07 8.41 4.63
C GLY A 509 -23.30 9.71 4.73
N THR A 510 -22.41 9.96 3.78
CA THR A 510 -21.67 11.22 3.65
C THR A 510 -21.85 11.77 2.25
N LEU A 511 -22.25 13.02 2.16
CA LEU A 511 -22.20 13.80 0.92
C LEU A 511 -21.21 14.95 1.11
N TYR A 512 -20.25 15.06 0.21
CA TYR A 512 -19.32 16.19 0.15
C TYR A 512 -19.40 16.83 -1.23
N HIS A 513 -19.42 18.16 -1.27
CA HIS A 513 -19.36 18.92 -2.51
C HIS A 513 -18.56 20.21 -2.30
N ALA A 514 -17.56 20.43 -3.13
CA ALA A 514 -16.67 21.58 -3.01
C ALA A 514 -16.35 22.19 -4.38
N TYR A 515 -16.27 23.52 -4.42
CA TYR A 515 -15.57 24.24 -5.46
C TYR A 515 -14.09 24.28 -5.13
N GLN A 516 -13.25 24.06 -6.11
CA GLN A 516 -11.79 24.14 -5.98
C GLN A 516 -11.18 24.89 -7.18
N THR A 517 -10.03 25.52 -6.97
CA THR A 517 -9.29 26.18 -8.03
C THR A 517 -7.79 26.20 -7.71
N PHE A 518 -6.98 26.21 -8.75
CA PHE A 518 -5.51 26.22 -8.70
C PHE A 518 -4.99 27.50 -9.41
N PRO A 519 -5.00 28.67 -8.75
CA PRO A 519 -4.72 29.95 -9.38
C PRO A 519 -3.29 30.12 -9.90
N ASN A 520 -2.37 29.25 -9.53
CA ASN A 520 -0.95 29.26 -9.88
C ASN A 520 -0.27 30.64 -9.60
N LYS A 521 -0.62 31.24 -8.47
CA LYS A 521 -0.03 32.49 -7.98
C LYS A 521 0.90 32.21 -6.79
N PRO A 522 2.03 32.93 -6.64
CA PRO A 522 2.97 32.68 -5.53
C PRO A 522 2.31 32.68 -4.14
N ALA A 523 1.32 33.54 -3.92
CA ALA A 523 0.62 33.68 -2.65
C ALA A 523 -0.62 32.77 -2.51
N LEU A 524 -1.12 32.18 -3.62
CA LEU A 524 -2.34 31.36 -3.61
C LEU A 524 -2.23 30.26 -4.69
N GLN A 525 -1.85 29.08 -4.25
CA GLN A 525 -1.66 27.92 -5.13
C GLN A 525 -2.90 27.04 -5.24
N TYR A 526 -3.68 26.98 -4.16
CA TYR A 526 -4.91 26.20 -4.08
C TYR A 526 -5.94 26.91 -3.22
N PHE A 527 -7.18 26.91 -3.67
CA PHE A 527 -8.33 27.36 -2.89
C PHE A 527 -9.47 26.35 -3.03
N SER A 528 -10.10 26.01 -1.94
CA SER A 528 -11.30 25.17 -1.93
C SER A 528 -12.29 25.68 -0.88
N ILE A 529 -13.56 25.66 -1.26
CA ILE A 529 -14.69 25.90 -0.38
C ILE A 529 -15.76 24.86 -0.64
N GLY A 530 -16.24 24.21 0.40
CA GLY A 530 -17.20 23.12 0.23
C GLY A 530 -18.10 22.93 1.45
N THR A 531 -19.05 22.02 1.26
CA THR A 531 -19.96 21.59 2.30
C THR A 531 -19.89 20.06 2.45
N LYS A 532 -20.03 19.59 3.69
CA LYS A 532 -20.12 18.19 4.04
C LYS A 532 -21.40 17.97 4.84
N ALA A 533 -22.17 16.97 4.48
CA ALA A 533 -23.31 16.50 5.22
C ALA A 533 -23.12 15.04 5.58
N ASP A 534 -23.23 14.72 6.86
CA ASP A 534 -23.16 13.36 7.39
C ASP A 534 -24.51 12.99 8.01
N ILE A 535 -24.97 11.79 7.74
CA ILE A 535 -26.15 11.19 8.35
C ILE A 535 -25.74 9.85 8.95
N LEU A 536 -26.01 9.67 10.24
CA LEU A 536 -25.73 8.43 10.97
C LEU A 536 -27.03 7.90 11.56
N TYR A 537 -27.31 6.61 11.33
CA TYR A 537 -28.41 5.87 11.93
C TYR A 537 -27.89 4.59 12.55
N THR A 538 -28.55 4.13 13.61
CA THR A 538 -28.46 2.77 14.13
C THR A 538 -29.55 1.89 13.51
N TYR A 539 -29.49 0.60 13.74
CA TYR A 539 -30.54 -0.33 13.26
C TYR A 539 -31.79 -0.32 14.13
N GLU A 540 -31.71 0.26 15.33
CA GLU A 540 -32.82 0.44 16.27
C GLU A 540 -33.13 1.91 16.50
#